data_15af159fe9abe8c9538e3737a3e5ac97
#
_entry.id   15af159fe9abe8c9538e3737a3e5ac97
#
_cell.length_a   1.000
_cell.length_b   1.000
_cell.length_c   1.000
_cell.angle_alpha   90.00
_cell.angle_beta   90.00
_cell.angle_gamma   90.00
#
_symmetry.space_group_name_H-M   'P 1'
#
loop_
_entity.id
_entity.type
_entity.pdbx_description
1 polymer ?
#
loop_
_entity_poly.entity_id
_entity_poly.type
_entity_poly.pdbx_seq_one_letter_code
_entity_poly.pdbx_strand_id
1 'polypeptide(L)'
;MTQLKFSIVIPTYNEAGGIERLIRAVSGVFAENGLDGELIVVDDNSPDGTGAIVDKLSSEFPVRCLHRPGKLGLSSGVIDGWKFARPDSDALGAMDADFSHDINILPKMVHALENGYGLAVGSRYVPGGGITNWPRRRIITSKVACMLAQPLTPIKDITSGYFLVKREALEGVELDPIGFKIGLEVIAKAHYGRALEVPYVFTDRVTGQSKLNEKEILNYLKQLGKLYAARIIPKTQKAESRS
;
A
#
# COMPACT_ATOMS: atom_id res chain seq x y z
N MET A 1 20.36 11.91 -13.73
CA MET A 1 19.62 11.48 -12.49
C MET A 1 19.57 9.97 -12.51
N THR A 2 19.92 9.30 -11.45
CA THR A 2 19.74 7.84 -11.33
C THR A 2 18.25 7.54 -11.31
N GLN A 3 17.81 6.58 -12.10
CA GLN A 3 16.42 6.12 -12.16
C GLN A 3 16.01 5.58 -10.79
N LEU A 4 14.80 5.96 -10.31
CA LEU A 4 14.28 5.50 -9.04
C LEU A 4 13.94 4.01 -9.11
N LYS A 5 14.48 3.25 -8.18
CA LYS A 5 14.20 1.82 -8.02
C LYS A 5 13.11 1.63 -6.98
N PHE A 6 12.12 0.78 -7.26
CA PHE A 6 11.03 0.59 -6.31
C PHE A 6 10.50 -0.83 -6.27
N SER A 7 9.89 -1.18 -5.15
CA SER A 7 9.25 -2.49 -4.93
C SER A 7 7.80 -2.27 -4.52
N ILE A 8 6.86 -2.94 -5.21
CA ILE A 8 5.44 -2.91 -4.87
C ILE A 8 5.03 -4.26 -4.31
N VAL A 9 4.49 -4.25 -3.10
CA VAL A 9 3.96 -5.44 -2.43
C VAL A 9 2.48 -5.62 -2.76
N ILE A 10 2.13 -6.84 -3.14
CA ILE A 10 0.77 -7.30 -3.46
C ILE A 10 0.43 -8.45 -2.51
N PRO A 11 -0.24 -8.19 -1.38
CA PRO A 11 -0.67 -9.26 -0.49
C PRO A 11 -1.83 -10.04 -1.09
N THR A 12 -1.72 -11.38 -1.11
CA THR A 12 -2.69 -12.27 -1.76
C THR A 12 -3.19 -13.38 -0.84
N TYR A 13 -4.45 -13.75 -1.06
CA TYR A 13 -5.05 -14.98 -0.55
C TYR A 13 -6.20 -15.40 -1.46
N ASN A 14 -6.03 -16.51 -2.19
CA ASN A 14 -6.97 -17.03 -3.20
C ASN A 14 -7.21 -16.03 -4.36
N GLU A 15 -6.15 -15.66 -5.06
CA GLU A 15 -6.18 -14.73 -6.19
C GLU A 15 -5.71 -15.37 -7.52
N ALA A 16 -5.68 -16.73 -7.60
CA ALA A 16 -5.22 -17.46 -8.79
C ALA A 16 -5.93 -17.05 -10.09
N GLY A 17 -7.22 -16.66 -10.01
CA GLY A 17 -8.00 -16.24 -11.17
C GLY A 17 -7.60 -14.88 -11.77
N GLY A 18 -6.82 -14.07 -11.07
CA GLY A 18 -6.47 -12.69 -11.48
C GLY A 18 -4.98 -12.37 -11.47
N ILE A 19 -4.20 -13.06 -10.65
CA ILE A 19 -2.83 -12.67 -10.33
C ILE A 19 -1.89 -12.65 -11.55
N GLU A 20 -1.96 -13.64 -12.44
CA GLU A 20 -1.15 -13.66 -13.66
C GLU A 20 -1.43 -12.44 -14.52
N ARG A 21 -2.73 -12.15 -14.78
CA ARG A 21 -3.13 -11.00 -15.58
C ARG A 21 -2.65 -9.68 -14.97
N LEU A 22 -2.70 -9.56 -13.64
CA LEU A 22 -2.22 -8.37 -12.94
C LEU A 22 -0.70 -8.21 -13.10
N ILE A 23 0.08 -9.27 -12.87
CA ILE A 23 1.54 -9.25 -13.02
C ILE A 23 1.93 -8.83 -14.44
N ARG A 24 1.33 -9.43 -15.47
CA ARG A 24 1.60 -9.07 -16.87
C ARG A 24 1.26 -7.62 -17.17
N ALA A 25 0.11 -7.13 -16.67
CA ALA A 25 -0.33 -5.76 -16.91
C ALA A 25 0.58 -4.73 -16.21
N VAL A 26 0.95 -4.94 -14.94
CA VAL A 26 1.82 -4.03 -14.20
C VAL A 26 3.25 -4.04 -14.77
N SER A 27 3.76 -5.23 -15.11
CA SER A 27 5.09 -5.36 -15.77
C SER A 27 5.10 -4.68 -17.15
N GLY A 28 3.98 -4.72 -17.88
CA GLY A 28 3.80 -3.96 -19.12
C GLY A 28 3.93 -2.46 -18.89
N VAL A 29 3.25 -1.92 -17.87
CA VAL A 29 3.38 -0.51 -17.49
C VAL A 29 4.83 -0.15 -17.13
N PHE A 30 5.56 -1.03 -16.43
CA PHE A 30 6.98 -0.79 -16.13
C PHE A 30 7.80 -0.70 -17.41
N ALA A 31 7.65 -1.67 -18.33
CA ALA A 31 8.40 -1.71 -19.57
C ALA A 31 8.10 -0.51 -20.49
N GLU A 32 6.82 -0.19 -20.69
CA GLU A 32 6.36 0.90 -21.55
C GLU A 32 6.84 2.29 -21.07
N ASN A 33 7.02 2.46 -19.75
CA ASN A 33 7.44 3.72 -19.15
C ASN A 33 8.92 3.70 -18.69
N GLY A 34 9.67 2.64 -18.98
CA GLY A 34 11.06 2.49 -18.58
C GLY A 34 11.27 2.55 -17.07
N LEU A 35 10.37 1.99 -16.26
CA LEU A 35 10.43 2.03 -14.81
C LEU A 35 11.25 0.85 -14.25
N ASP A 36 12.13 1.09 -13.28
CA ASP A 36 12.91 0.06 -12.58
C ASP A 36 12.15 -0.44 -11.34
N GLY A 37 11.04 -1.14 -11.57
CA GLY A 37 10.17 -1.69 -10.54
C GLY A 37 10.25 -3.19 -10.41
N GLU A 38 10.04 -3.71 -9.18
CA GLU A 38 9.73 -5.12 -8.94
C GLU A 38 8.37 -5.29 -8.25
N LEU A 39 7.73 -6.40 -8.51
CA LEU A 39 6.54 -6.85 -7.79
C LEU A 39 6.92 -7.91 -6.76
N ILE A 40 6.36 -7.80 -5.57
CA ILE A 40 6.49 -8.81 -4.51
C ILE A 40 5.09 -9.28 -4.16
N VAL A 41 4.73 -10.45 -4.64
CA VAL A 41 3.48 -11.10 -4.23
C VAL A 41 3.73 -11.80 -2.90
N VAL A 42 2.97 -11.42 -1.88
CA VAL A 42 3.03 -12.06 -0.57
C VAL A 42 1.83 -12.97 -0.43
N ASP A 43 2.07 -14.27 -0.59
CA ASP A 43 1.02 -15.28 -0.60
C ASP A 43 0.80 -15.88 0.79
N ASP A 44 -0.40 -15.70 1.33
CA ASP A 44 -0.83 -16.20 2.64
C ASP A 44 -1.20 -17.70 2.61
N ASN A 45 -0.37 -18.53 1.98
CA ASN A 45 -0.59 -19.97 1.80
C ASN A 45 -1.92 -20.27 1.09
N SER A 46 -2.09 -19.69 -0.09
CA SER A 46 -3.30 -19.85 -0.89
C SER A 46 -3.48 -21.29 -1.39
N PRO A 47 -4.58 -21.98 -1.05
CA PRO A 47 -4.84 -23.34 -1.52
C PRO A 47 -5.19 -23.44 -3.00
N ASP A 48 -5.51 -22.32 -3.67
CA ASP A 48 -5.89 -22.27 -5.08
C ASP A 48 -4.70 -22.24 -6.05
N GLY A 49 -3.46 -22.25 -5.54
CA GLY A 49 -2.25 -22.25 -6.34
C GLY A 49 -1.74 -20.85 -6.74
N THR A 50 -2.25 -19.78 -6.15
CA THR A 50 -1.80 -18.39 -6.39
C THR A 50 -0.27 -18.28 -6.37
N GLY A 51 0.40 -18.73 -5.30
CA GLY A 51 1.85 -18.63 -5.17
C GLY A 51 2.60 -19.40 -6.26
N ALA A 52 2.15 -20.60 -6.61
CA ALA A 52 2.77 -21.40 -7.68
C ALA A 52 2.66 -20.75 -9.07
N ILE A 53 1.60 -19.97 -9.31
CA ILE A 53 1.47 -19.18 -10.55
C ILE A 53 2.54 -18.08 -10.56
N VAL A 54 2.73 -17.38 -9.44
CA VAL A 54 3.74 -16.31 -9.33
C VAL A 54 5.15 -16.85 -9.52
N ASP A 55 5.48 -18.00 -8.91
CA ASP A 55 6.79 -18.65 -9.06
C ASP A 55 7.13 -18.94 -10.54
N LYS A 56 6.14 -19.39 -11.32
CA LYS A 56 6.33 -19.61 -12.76
C LYS A 56 6.61 -18.31 -13.52
N LEU A 57 5.95 -17.22 -13.13
CA LEU A 57 6.08 -15.93 -13.80
C LEU A 57 7.37 -15.20 -13.44
N SER A 58 8.06 -15.60 -12.37
CA SER A 58 9.31 -14.96 -11.93
C SER A 58 10.47 -15.09 -12.92
N SER A 59 10.40 -16.06 -13.83
CA SER A 59 11.40 -16.21 -14.92
C SER A 59 11.18 -15.25 -16.10
N GLU A 60 9.97 -14.68 -16.23
CA GLU A 60 9.59 -13.83 -17.38
C GLU A 60 9.40 -12.36 -16.97
N PHE A 61 9.04 -12.09 -15.71
CA PHE A 61 8.65 -10.77 -15.20
C PHE A 61 9.44 -10.41 -13.96
N PRO A 62 9.60 -9.12 -13.64
CA PRO A 62 10.24 -8.65 -12.42
C PRO A 62 9.33 -8.86 -11.19
N VAL A 63 9.01 -10.10 -10.90
CA VAL A 63 8.13 -10.52 -9.79
C VAL A 63 8.79 -11.61 -8.96
N ARG A 64 8.60 -11.56 -7.66
CA ARG A 64 8.98 -12.62 -6.71
C ARG A 64 7.82 -12.96 -5.79
N CYS A 65 7.74 -14.23 -5.39
CA CYS A 65 6.75 -14.69 -4.41
C CYS A 65 7.39 -14.83 -3.02
N LEU A 66 6.76 -14.27 -2.01
CA LEU A 66 7.03 -14.55 -0.61
C LEU A 66 5.92 -15.45 -0.07
N HIS A 67 6.21 -16.75 0.08
CA HIS A 67 5.27 -17.71 0.65
C HIS A 67 5.24 -17.59 2.16
N ARG A 68 4.07 -17.32 2.73
CA ARG A 68 3.88 -17.31 4.18
C ARG A 68 3.24 -18.60 4.67
N PRO A 69 3.44 -19.03 5.93
CA PRO A 69 2.96 -20.32 6.43
C PRO A 69 1.43 -20.40 6.57
N GLY A 70 0.72 -19.27 6.48
CA GLY A 70 -0.73 -19.23 6.62
C GLY A 70 -1.30 -17.82 6.45
N LYS A 71 -2.62 -17.68 6.67
CA LYS A 71 -3.34 -16.41 6.55
C LYS A 71 -3.04 -15.48 7.74
N LEU A 72 -1.98 -14.68 7.61
CA LEU A 72 -1.47 -13.78 8.65
C LEU A 72 -1.99 -12.34 8.53
N GLY A 73 -2.66 -12.03 7.42
CA GLY A 73 -3.34 -10.74 7.20
C GLY A 73 -2.57 -9.76 6.33
N LEU A 74 -3.32 -8.81 5.75
CA LEU A 74 -2.86 -7.91 4.70
C LEU A 74 -1.72 -7.01 5.17
N SER A 75 -1.89 -6.30 6.29
CA SER A 75 -0.90 -5.33 6.74
C SER A 75 0.44 -5.96 7.11
N SER A 76 0.41 -7.12 7.79
CA SER A 76 1.64 -7.89 8.05
C SER A 76 2.28 -8.39 6.76
N GLY A 77 1.46 -8.78 5.76
CA GLY A 77 1.93 -9.15 4.44
C GLY A 77 2.71 -8.05 3.74
N VAL A 78 2.21 -6.82 3.81
CA VAL A 78 2.92 -5.66 3.25
C VAL A 78 4.25 -5.44 3.96
N ILE A 79 4.29 -5.50 5.29
CA ILE A 79 5.53 -5.31 6.07
C ILE A 79 6.55 -6.41 5.76
N ASP A 80 6.11 -7.67 5.69
CA ASP A 80 7.02 -8.78 5.36
C ASP A 80 7.52 -8.69 3.92
N GLY A 81 6.66 -8.28 2.98
CA GLY A 81 7.07 -8.00 1.60
C GLY A 81 8.10 -6.89 1.50
N TRP A 82 7.97 -5.81 2.27
CA TRP A 82 8.98 -4.74 2.30
C TRP A 82 10.33 -5.17 2.86
N LYS A 83 10.35 -6.09 3.83
CA LYS A 83 11.59 -6.71 4.32
C LYS A 83 12.23 -7.61 3.27
N PHE A 84 11.41 -8.24 2.43
CA PHE A 84 11.82 -9.12 1.33
C PHE A 84 12.22 -8.35 0.06
N ALA A 85 11.86 -7.07 -0.04
CA ALA A 85 12.20 -6.20 -1.17
C ALA A 85 13.72 -6.12 -1.41
N ARG A 86 14.09 -5.93 -2.67
CA ARG A 86 15.51 -5.77 -3.03
C ARG A 86 16.15 -4.65 -2.20
N PRO A 87 17.39 -4.82 -1.72
CA PRO A 87 18.05 -3.86 -0.82
C PRO A 87 18.22 -2.46 -1.42
N ASP A 88 18.36 -2.37 -2.74
CA ASP A 88 18.58 -1.16 -3.50
C ASP A 88 17.30 -0.46 -3.96
N SER A 89 16.14 -0.88 -3.49
CA SER A 89 14.90 -0.12 -3.73
C SER A 89 14.91 1.19 -2.96
N ASP A 90 14.80 2.30 -3.68
CA ASP A 90 14.67 3.66 -3.14
C ASP A 90 13.27 3.92 -2.56
N ALA A 91 12.26 3.19 -3.06
CA ALA A 91 10.88 3.33 -2.62
C ALA A 91 10.18 1.97 -2.45
N LEU A 92 9.21 1.96 -1.54
CA LEU A 92 8.37 0.81 -1.20
C LEU A 92 6.91 1.17 -1.39
N GLY A 93 6.12 0.25 -1.89
CA GLY A 93 4.71 0.47 -2.14
C GLY A 93 3.83 -0.71 -1.77
N ALA A 94 2.54 -0.49 -1.87
CA ALA A 94 1.52 -1.53 -1.76
C ALA A 94 0.40 -1.28 -2.77
N MET A 95 -0.21 -2.36 -3.25
CA MET A 95 -1.44 -2.34 -4.03
C MET A 95 -2.22 -3.63 -3.84
N ASP A 96 -3.53 -3.60 -4.12
CA ASP A 96 -4.39 -4.79 -4.06
C ASP A 96 -4.25 -5.64 -5.35
N ALA A 97 -4.58 -6.93 -5.24
CA ALA A 97 -4.45 -7.91 -6.34
C ALA A 97 -5.64 -7.92 -7.32
N ASP A 98 -6.69 -7.15 -7.09
CA ASP A 98 -8.02 -7.31 -7.70
C ASP A 98 -8.36 -6.30 -8.82
N PHE A 99 -7.36 -5.61 -9.38
CA PHE A 99 -7.54 -4.54 -10.38
C PHE A 99 -8.42 -3.35 -9.94
N SER A 100 -8.71 -3.22 -8.67
CA SER A 100 -9.43 -2.04 -8.16
C SER A 100 -8.59 -0.77 -8.21
N HIS A 101 -7.28 -0.92 -8.24
CA HIS A 101 -6.31 0.15 -8.39
C HIS A 101 -5.93 0.34 -9.86
N ASP A 102 -6.02 1.57 -10.36
CA ASP A 102 -5.62 1.89 -11.73
C ASP A 102 -4.10 1.88 -11.86
N ILE A 103 -3.57 0.88 -12.55
CA ILE A 103 -2.13 0.69 -12.75
C ILE A 103 -1.49 1.81 -13.59
N ASN A 104 -2.28 2.51 -14.41
CA ASN A 104 -1.81 3.56 -15.29
C ASN A 104 -1.36 4.83 -14.55
N ILE A 105 -1.68 4.97 -13.25
CA ILE A 105 -1.17 6.07 -12.44
C ILE A 105 0.22 5.80 -11.85
N LEU A 106 0.73 4.56 -11.92
CA LEU A 106 2.07 4.19 -11.41
C LEU A 106 3.19 5.08 -11.94
N PRO A 107 3.30 5.35 -13.25
CA PRO A 107 4.36 6.23 -13.76
C PRO A 107 4.31 7.62 -13.11
N LYS A 108 3.11 8.16 -12.88
CA LYS A 108 2.94 9.47 -12.23
C LYS A 108 3.32 9.42 -10.75
N MET A 109 3.06 8.31 -10.06
CA MET A 109 3.47 8.13 -8.66
C MET A 109 4.99 8.03 -8.54
N VAL A 110 5.65 7.25 -9.41
CA VAL A 110 7.12 7.12 -9.45
C VAL A 110 7.75 8.48 -9.76
N HIS A 111 7.27 9.16 -10.79
CA HIS A 111 7.76 10.48 -11.17
C HIS A 111 7.61 11.54 -10.06
N ALA A 112 6.57 11.45 -9.24
CA ALA A 112 6.43 12.31 -8.06
C ALA A 112 7.60 12.09 -7.08
N LEU A 113 7.97 10.84 -6.81
CA LEU A 113 9.09 10.53 -5.90
C LEU A 113 10.44 11.01 -6.48
N GLU A 114 10.64 10.88 -7.80
CA GLU A 114 11.81 11.42 -8.50
C GLU A 114 11.91 12.95 -8.38
N ASN A 115 10.76 13.64 -8.32
CA ASN A 115 10.66 15.09 -8.15
C ASN A 115 10.63 15.55 -6.68
N GLY A 116 11.14 14.73 -5.76
CA GLY A 116 11.37 15.12 -4.37
C GLY A 116 10.14 15.02 -3.46
N TYR A 117 9.08 14.35 -3.89
CA TYR A 117 8.04 13.91 -2.96
C TYR A 117 8.53 12.65 -2.23
N GLY A 118 8.25 12.54 -0.93
CA GLY A 118 8.59 11.35 -0.16
C GLY A 118 7.46 10.32 -0.10
N LEU A 119 6.24 10.71 -0.51
CA LEU A 119 5.06 9.87 -0.55
C LEU A 119 4.19 10.21 -1.77
N ALA A 120 3.74 9.20 -2.50
CA ALA A 120 2.71 9.30 -3.53
C ALA A 120 1.56 8.36 -3.18
N VAL A 121 0.33 8.87 -3.17
CA VAL A 121 -0.88 8.12 -2.81
C VAL A 121 -1.86 8.15 -3.97
N GLY A 122 -2.32 7.00 -4.44
CA GLY A 122 -3.47 6.91 -5.32
C GLY A 122 -4.72 7.35 -4.57
N SER A 123 -5.41 8.38 -5.03
CA SER A 123 -6.49 9.04 -4.29
C SER A 123 -7.80 9.05 -5.06
N ARG A 124 -8.86 8.67 -4.36
CA ARG A 124 -10.25 8.71 -4.82
C ARG A 124 -10.96 10.04 -4.51
N TYR A 125 -10.35 10.86 -3.63
CA TYR A 125 -11.00 12.02 -3.02
C TYR A 125 -10.38 13.37 -3.39
N VAL A 126 -9.46 13.40 -4.32
CA VAL A 126 -8.95 14.62 -4.95
C VAL A 126 -9.65 14.87 -6.29
N PRO A 127 -9.63 16.10 -6.86
CA PRO A 127 -10.19 16.38 -8.17
C PRO A 127 -9.65 15.42 -9.25
N GLY A 128 -10.55 14.81 -10.02
CA GLY A 128 -10.22 13.75 -10.99
C GLY A 128 -10.24 12.33 -10.43
N GLY A 129 -10.31 12.16 -9.11
CA GLY A 129 -10.52 10.87 -8.46
C GLY A 129 -12.00 10.53 -8.34
N GLY A 130 -12.29 9.25 -8.14
CA GLY A 130 -13.66 8.78 -8.02
C GLY A 130 -13.79 7.34 -7.55
N ILE A 131 -15.03 6.93 -7.39
CA ILE A 131 -15.41 5.56 -6.99
C ILE A 131 -16.59 5.14 -7.84
N THR A 132 -16.48 3.96 -8.47
CA THR A 132 -17.59 3.35 -9.21
C THR A 132 -18.08 2.09 -8.49
N ASN A 133 -19.37 1.80 -8.64
CA ASN A 133 -20.00 0.57 -8.17
C ASN A 133 -20.03 0.35 -6.64
N TRP A 134 -19.69 1.36 -5.82
CA TRP A 134 -19.87 1.23 -4.38
C TRP A 134 -21.27 1.60 -3.93
N PRO A 135 -21.86 0.87 -2.98
CA PRO A 135 -23.06 1.30 -2.27
C PRO A 135 -22.82 2.64 -1.57
N ARG A 136 -23.81 3.55 -1.59
CA ARG A 136 -23.70 4.87 -0.94
C ARG A 136 -23.25 4.79 0.52
N ARG A 137 -23.71 3.77 1.27
CA ARG A 137 -23.29 3.54 2.65
C ARG A 137 -21.78 3.34 2.76
N ARG A 138 -21.16 2.58 1.87
CA ARG A 138 -19.69 2.33 1.86
C ARG A 138 -18.91 3.60 1.55
N ILE A 139 -19.41 4.44 0.62
CA ILE A 139 -18.82 5.74 0.30
C ILE A 139 -18.84 6.65 1.52
N ILE A 140 -20.00 6.77 2.20
CA ILE A 140 -20.14 7.59 3.40
C ILE A 140 -19.20 7.10 4.51
N THR A 141 -19.17 5.79 4.79
CA THR A 141 -18.28 5.20 5.81
C THR A 141 -16.81 5.51 5.50
N SER A 142 -16.39 5.39 4.24
CA SER A 142 -15.02 5.69 3.84
C SER A 142 -14.69 7.18 3.99
N LYS A 143 -15.60 8.08 3.61
CA LYS A 143 -15.40 9.53 3.80
C LYS A 143 -15.35 9.93 5.27
N VAL A 144 -16.22 9.36 6.11
CA VAL A 144 -16.19 9.59 7.57
C VAL A 144 -14.87 9.08 8.15
N ALA A 145 -14.39 7.91 7.73
CA ALA A 145 -13.08 7.40 8.16
C ALA A 145 -11.94 8.35 7.77
N CYS A 146 -11.92 8.85 6.54
CA CYS A 146 -10.92 9.85 6.13
C CYS A 146 -11.02 11.14 6.96
N MET A 147 -12.24 11.65 7.18
CA MET A 147 -12.47 12.86 7.98
C MET A 147 -11.97 12.70 9.43
N LEU A 148 -12.21 11.57 10.06
CA LEU A 148 -11.72 11.28 11.42
C LEU A 148 -10.18 11.23 11.50
N ALA A 149 -9.52 10.86 10.44
CA ALA A 149 -8.06 10.79 10.38
C ALA A 149 -7.39 12.08 9.86
N GLN A 150 -8.18 13.02 9.31
CA GLN A 150 -7.67 14.27 8.72
C GLN A 150 -6.76 15.09 9.65
N PRO A 151 -6.98 15.19 10.98
CA PRO A 151 -6.05 15.90 11.86
C PRO A 151 -4.64 15.30 11.93
N LEU A 152 -4.46 14.04 11.50
CA LEU A 152 -3.14 13.37 11.51
C LEU A 152 -2.29 13.70 10.27
N THR A 153 -2.91 14.15 9.15
CA THR A 153 -2.22 14.30 7.86
C THR A 153 -3.01 15.22 6.92
N PRO A 154 -2.34 15.92 6.00
CA PRO A 154 -3.02 16.67 4.94
C PRO A 154 -3.61 15.78 3.81
N ILE A 155 -3.30 14.47 3.79
CA ILE A 155 -3.77 13.53 2.76
C ILE A 155 -5.29 13.34 2.88
N LYS A 156 -6.02 13.50 1.77
CA LYS A 156 -7.48 13.37 1.75
C LYS A 156 -7.93 11.91 1.76
N ASP A 157 -7.23 11.05 1.02
CA ASP A 157 -7.54 9.62 0.97
C ASP A 157 -6.60 8.79 1.84
N ILE A 158 -6.66 9.03 3.14
CA ILE A 158 -5.84 8.33 4.13
C ILE A 158 -6.18 6.83 4.26
N THR A 159 -7.29 6.41 3.68
CA THR A 159 -7.71 4.99 3.68
C THR A 159 -7.30 4.24 2.41
N SER A 160 -6.56 4.87 1.52
CA SER A 160 -6.04 4.22 0.32
C SER A 160 -5.04 3.13 0.68
N GLY A 161 -5.16 1.96 0.03
CA GLY A 161 -4.16 0.89 0.06
C GLY A 161 -3.13 0.99 -1.08
N TYR A 162 -3.21 2.03 -1.90
CA TYR A 162 -2.40 2.23 -3.09
C TYR A 162 -1.46 3.42 -2.91
N PHE A 163 -0.20 3.15 -2.65
CA PHE A 163 0.79 4.19 -2.39
C PHE A 163 2.23 3.71 -2.67
N LEU A 164 3.11 4.68 -2.89
CA LEU A 164 4.56 4.54 -2.89
C LEU A 164 5.15 5.50 -1.87
N VAL A 165 6.07 5.04 -1.05
CA VAL A 165 6.79 5.84 -0.05
C VAL A 165 8.29 5.62 -0.21
N LYS A 166 9.09 6.68 -0.12
CA LYS A 166 10.54 6.54 -0.11
C LYS A 166 11.01 5.71 1.07
N ARG A 167 11.96 4.80 0.86
CA ARG A 167 12.48 3.94 1.92
C ARG A 167 13.08 4.77 3.08
N GLU A 168 13.78 5.84 2.77
CA GLU A 168 14.33 6.79 3.76
C GLU A 168 13.24 7.37 4.70
N ALA A 169 12.03 7.59 4.18
CA ALA A 169 10.91 8.11 4.98
C ALA A 169 10.39 7.11 6.02
N LEU A 170 10.77 5.85 5.92
CA LEU A 170 10.43 4.78 6.86
C LEU A 170 11.55 4.46 7.86
N GLU A 171 12.71 5.10 7.74
CA GLU A 171 13.83 4.87 8.65
C GLU A 171 13.46 5.29 10.08
N GLY A 172 13.69 4.39 11.03
CA GLY A 172 13.33 4.61 12.44
C GLY A 172 11.83 4.62 12.73
N VAL A 173 10.99 4.29 11.75
CA VAL A 173 9.52 4.22 11.92
C VAL A 173 9.11 2.82 12.32
N GLU A 174 8.56 2.67 13.51
CA GLU A 174 7.93 1.43 13.96
C GLU A 174 6.50 1.34 13.42
N LEU A 175 6.25 0.38 12.52
CA LEU A 175 4.92 0.10 11.97
C LEU A 175 4.30 -1.07 12.72
N ASP A 176 3.13 -0.83 13.32
CA ASP A 176 2.34 -1.81 14.07
C ASP A 176 0.84 -1.64 13.74
N PRO A 177 0.45 -1.93 12.47
CA PRO A 177 -0.90 -1.72 11.98
C PRO A 177 -1.89 -2.73 12.57
N ILE A 178 -3.09 -2.25 12.89
CA ILE A 178 -4.22 -3.07 13.31
C ILE A 178 -5.13 -3.32 12.11
N GLY A 179 -5.39 -4.59 11.77
CA GLY A 179 -6.22 -4.97 10.62
C GLY A 179 -5.54 -4.77 9.27
N PHE A 180 -6.24 -4.22 8.28
CA PHE A 180 -5.75 -4.13 6.90
C PHE A 180 -5.34 -2.71 6.44
N LYS A 181 -5.26 -1.74 7.36
CA LYS A 181 -5.04 -0.31 7.03
C LYS A 181 -3.59 0.13 7.20
N ILE A 182 -2.65 -0.58 6.57
CA ILE A 182 -1.22 -0.21 6.58
C ILE A 182 -0.99 1.21 6.03
N GLY A 183 -1.71 1.62 4.99
CA GLY A 183 -1.61 2.96 4.41
C GLY A 183 -1.88 4.07 5.43
N LEU A 184 -2.88 3.92 6.30
CA LEU A 184 -3.14 4.86 7.39
C LEU A 184 -1.92 5.06 8.29
N GLU A 185 -1.25 3.98 8.65
CA GLU A 185 -0.11 4.03 9.55
C GLU A 185 1.12 4.67 8.89
N VAL A 186 1.40 4.30 7.64
CA VAL A 186 2.47 4.91 6.84
C VAL A 186 2.24 6.41 6.69
N ILE A 187 1.04 6.81 6.26
CA ILE A 187 0.69 8.21 6.05
C ILE A 187 0.78 9.02 7.35
N ALA A 188 0.46 8.42 8.50
CA ALA A 188 0.50 9.11 9.79
C ALA A 188 1.89 9.16 10.45
N LYS A 189 2.78 8.18 10.18
CA LYS A 189 4.05 8.02 10.90
C LYS A 189 5.31 8.29 10.06
N ALA A 190 5.27 8.04 8.74
CA ALA A 190 6.45 8.18 7.90
C ALA A 190 6.94 9.63 7.77
N HIS A 191 8.24 9.81 7.64
CA HIS A 191 8.91 11.11 7.55
C HIS A 191 9.06 11.58 6.10
N TYR A 192 7.95 11.63 5.34
CA TYR A 192 7.97 11.84 3.90
C TYR A 192 8.13 13.31 3.45
N GLY A 193 8.08 14.28 4.36
CA GLY A 193 8.16 15.71 4.02
C GLY A 193 7.00 16.16 3.11
N ARG A 194 7.14 15.98 1.79
CA ARG A 194 6.11 16.32 0.79
C ARG A 194 5.38 15.06 0.31
N ALA A 195 4.06 15.18 0.14
CA ALA A 195 3.25 14.10 -0.41
C ALA A 195 2.43 14.56 -1.62
N LEU A 196 2.21 13.68 -2.59
CA LEU A 196 1.33 13.90 -3.73
C LEU A 196 0.18 12.89 -3.71
N GLU A 197 -1.04 13.38 -3.86
CA GLU A 197 -2.20 12.54 -4.14
C GLU A 197 -2.45 12.49 -5.65
N VAL A 198 -2.36 11.32 -6.25
CA VAL A 198 -2.59 11.08 -7.68
C VAL A 198 -4.02 10.60 -7.86
N PRO A 199 -4.88 11.35 -8.57
CA PRO A 199 -6.28 10.96 -8.76
C PRO A 199 -6.40 9.67 -9.57
N TYR A 200 -7.31 8.78 -9.15
CA TYR A 200 -7.76 7.64 -9.94
C TYR A 200 -9.21 7.28 -9.62
N VAL A 201 -9.83 6.54 -10.53
CA VAL A 201 -11.17 6.00 -10.32
C VAL A 201 -11.05 4.57 -9.79
N PHE A 202 -11.45 4.39 -8.53
CA PHE A 202 -11.53 3.06 -7.93
C PHE A 202 -12.75 2.32 -8.49
N THR A 203 -12.51 1.18 -9.11
CA THR A 203 -13.58 0.30 -9.60
C THR A 203 -13.69 -0.92 -8.69
N ASP A 204 -14.87 -1.15 -8.10
CA ASP A 204 -15.03 -2.33 -7.26
C ASP A 204 -14.90 -3.60 -8.09
N ARG A 205 -14.31 -4.62 -7.47
CA ARG A 205 -14.19 -5.94 -8.12
C ARG A 205 -15.56 -6.52 -8.44
N VAL A 206 -15.63 -7.22 -9.57
CA VAL A 206 -16.89 -7.85 -10.04
C VAL A 206 -17.28 -9.05 -9.17
N THR A 207 -16.30 -9.70 -8.51
CA THR A 207 -16.49 -10.89 -7.69
C THR A 207 -15.77 -10.74 -6.33
N GLY A 208 -16.40 -11.18 -5.26
CA GLY A 208 -15.84 -11.18 -3.91
C GLY A 208 -16.65 -10.36 -2.90
N GLN A 209 -16.48 -10.67 -1.61
CA GLN A 209 -17.15 -9.95 -0.52
C GLN A 209 -16.31 -8.77 -0.04
N SER A 210 -16.97 -7.65 0.26
CA SER A 210 -16.32 -6.50 0.91
C SER A 210 -15.72 -6.92 2.25
N LYS A 211 -14.44 -6.56 2.48
CA LYS A 211 -13.76 -6.79 3.78
C LYS A 211 -14.29 -5.88 4.89
N LEU A 212 -15.15 -4.90 4.56
CA LEU A 212 -15.71 -3.98 5.54
C LEU A 212 -16.78 -4.67 6.38
N ASN A 213 -16.45 -5.01 7.60
CA ASN A 213 -17.34 -5.54 8.62
C ASN A 213 -17.17 -4.76 9.95
N GLU A 214 -18.00 -5.03 10.94
CA GLU A 214 -17.94 -4.35 12.25
C GLU A 214 -16.59 -4.48 12.94
N LYS A 215 -15.93 -5.64 12.82
CA LYS A 215 -14.60 -5.88 13.37
C LYS A 215 -13.56 -4.93 12.75
N GLU A 216 -13.65 -4.69 11.43
CA GLU A 216 -12.71 -3.80 10.74
C GLU A 216 -12.95 -2.33 11.06
N ILE A 217 -14.20 -1.94 11.30
CA ILE A 217 -14.52 -0.59 11.81
C ILE A 217 -13.92 -0.40 13.21
N LEU A 218 -14.06 -1.39 14.09
CA LEU A 218 -13.46 -1.35 15.42
C LEU A 218 -11.93 -1.33 15.37
N ASN A 219 -11.32 -2.14 14.51
CA ASN A 219 -9.87 -2.14 14.27
C ASN A 219 -9.39 -0.76 13.82
N TYR A 220 -10.12 -0.14 12.88
CA TYR A 220 -9.81 1.21 12.40
C TYR A 220 -9.86 2.24 13.53
N LEU A 221 -10.89 2.23 14.35
CA LEU A 221 -11.01 3.16 15.49
C LEU A 221 -9.90 2.95 16.53
N LYS A 222 -9.54 1.70 16.82
CA LYS A 222 -8.41 1.38 17.71
C LYS A 222 -7.08 1.89 17.15
N GLN A 223 -6.84 1.65 15.85
CA GLN A 223 -5.66 2.16 15.16
C GLN A 223 -5.59 3.69 15.23
N LEU A 224 -6.70 4.35 14.94
CA LEU A 224 -6.78 5.80 14.97
C LEU A 224 -6.51 6.36 16.38
N GLY A 225 -7.11 5.77 17.42
CA GLY A 225 -6.83 6.13 18.82
C GLY A 225 -5.36 5.98 19.20
N LYS A 226 -4.71 4.89 18.76
CA LYS A 226 -3.27 4.66 18.95
C LYS A 226 -2.42 5.74 18.28
N LEU A 227 -2.77 6.13 17.04
CA LEU A 227 -2.05 7.17 16.31
C LEU A 227 -2.21 8.55 16.94
N TYR A 228 -3.40 8.88 17.42
CA TYR A 228 -3.63 10.12 18.18
C TYR A 228 -2.83 10.15 19.49
N ALA A 229 -2.84 9.06 20.26
CA ALA A 229 -2.08 8.96 21.50
C ALA A 229 -0.57 9.12 21.25
N ALA A 230 -0.03 8.48 20.21
CA ALA A 230 1.38 8.60 19.83
C ALA A 230 1.80 10.04 19.43
N ARG A 231 0.85 10.84 18.91
CA ARG A 231 1.11 12.25 18.53
C ARG A 231 1.09 13.18 19.73
N ILE A 232 0.29 12.86 20.75
CA ILE A 232 0.12 13.69 21.97
C ILE A 232 1.27 13.46 22.94
N ILE A 233 1.84 12.24 22.99
CA ILE A 233 2.95 11.92 23.89
C ILE A 233 4.25 12.35 23.19
N PRO A 234 4.97 13.39 23.68
CA PRO A 234 6.25 13.78 23.11
C PRO A 234 7.19 12.58 23.22
N LYS A 235 7.90 12.24 22.11
CA LYS A 235 8.97 11.24 22.14
C LYS A 235 9.99 11.73 23.19
N THR A 236 9.98 11.11 24.37
CA THR A 236 11.02 11.29 25.36
C THR A 236 12.32 10.85 24.68
N GLN A 237 13.20 11.81 24.39
CA GLN A 237 14.55 11.51 23.94
C GLN A 237 15.16 10.57 24.97
N LYS A 238 15.47 9.34 24.57
CA LYS A 238 16.35 8.48 25.35
C LYS A 238 17.69 9.21 25.41
N ALA A 239 17.99 9.79 26.55
CA ALA A 239 19.31 10.31 26.85
C ALA A 239 20.28 9.13 26.72
N GLU A 240 21.21 9.20 25.77
CA GLU A 240 22.37 8.34 25.72
C GLU A 240 23.19 8.61 26.99
N SER A 241 23.18 7.68 27.91
CA SER A 241 24.17 7.65 28.98
C SER A 241 25.52 7.27 28.36
N ARG A 242 26.33 8.26 28.03
CA ARG A 242 27.77 8.05 27.82
C ARG A 242 28.38 7.66 29.17
N SER A 243 28.90 6.49 29.25
CA SER A 243 29.92 6.06 30.20
C SER A 243 31.05 5.40 29.45
#